data_f682d76b543f7b611e6d2eef79d11337
#
_entry.id   f682d76b543f7b611e6d2eef79d11337
#
_cell.length_a   1.000
_cell.length_b   1.000
_cell.length_c   1.000
_cell.angle_alpha   90.00
_cell.angle_beta   90.00
_cell.angle_gamma   90.00
#
_symmetry.space_group_name_H-M   'P 1'
#
loop_
_entity.id
_entity.type
_entity.pdbx_description
1 polymer ?
#
loop_
_entity_poly.entity_id
_entity_poly.type
_entity_poly.pdbx_seq_one_letter_code
_entity_poly.pdbx_strand_id
1 'polypeptide(L)'
;MTGTVNATNGAGARPGSNGGPVRAANPTHELAAFLRDRRERLMPGDLGLPARRQARRTPGLRREEVAELAGVSTDYIVRLEQGRGLRPSADVLEALSKALRLDTDERAYLFDLAQQRLPNAGKPSTVPAPALAMLVHDLSPLPAMLVNHRYDILAWNREMARLIIDFDTLPPRHRNTMWLCLMEPSMRDFYVERERIIREGIADLRAAWAAHPEDQVLSDLIDEFTGSAEFAQAWAQHDVKVNGRGAKPLRHPLVGRVVVNYEVLMPLQDPDQRIVIYRAADADSQTALDRLAADPAPLVDRTSPGLTPQS
;
A
#
# COMPACT_ATOMS: atom_id res chain seq x y z
N MET A 1 32.35 -8.19 -64.84
CA MET A 1 31.47 -7.02 -64.91
C MET A 1 30.34 -7.33 -63.92
N THR A 2 30.52 -7.18 -62.64
CA THR A 2 30.33 -6.03 -61.75
C THR A 2 28.94 -5.40 -61.88
N GLY A 3 28.12 -5.62 -60.90
CA GLY A 3 26.86 -4.95 -60.69
C GLY A 3 26.43 -5.11 -59.23
N THR A 4 26.96 -4.21 -58.38
CA THR A 4 26.62 -4.05 -56.97
C THR A 4 25.28 -3.36 -56.85
N VAL A 5 24.34 -3.94 -56.10
CA VAL A 5 23.09 -3.27 -55.68
C VAL A 5 23.12 -3.06 -54.17
N ASN A 6 23.12 -1.80 -53.79
CA ASN A 6 23.07 -1.27 -52.45
C ASN A 6 21.66 -1.41 -51.89
N ALA A 7 21.45 -2.13 -50.82
CA ALA A 7 20.22 -2.17 -50.05
C ALA A 7 20.34 -1.26 -48.80
N THR A 8 19.64 -0.14 -48.81
CA THR A 8 19.50 0.79 -47.71
C THR A 8 18.66 0.19 -46.60
N ASN A 9 19.27 -0.01 -45.45
CA ASN A 9 18.68 -0.50 -44.23
C ASN A 9 17.99 0.71 -43.50
N GLY A 10 16.66 0.72 -43.49
CA GLY A 10 15.87 1.63 -42.66
C GLY A 10 15.74 1.09 -41.24
N ALA A 11 16.57 1.60 -40.34
CA ALA A 11 16.47 1.29 -38.91
C ALA A 11 15.34 2.10 -38.30
N GLY A 12 14.20 1.45 -38.05
CA GLY A 12 13.13 2.01 -37.21
C GLY A 12 13.58 2.04 -35.74
N ALA A 13 13.83 3.23 -35.24
CA ALA A 13 14.09 3.47 -33.82
C ALA A 13 12.84 3.12 -32.98
N ARG A 14 12.92 2.11 -32.14
CA ARG A 14 11.96 1.84 -31.08
C ARG A 14 12.17 2.86 -29.95
N PRO A 15 11.10 3.48 -29.39
CA PRO A 15 11.27 4.32 -28.22
C PRO A 15 11.71 3.45 -27.06
N GLY A 16 12.86 3.76 -26.49
CA GLY A 16 13.44 3.07 -25.34
C GLY A 16 12.54 3.23 -24.12
N SER A 17 12.02 2.10 -23.62
CA SER A 17 11.42 2.01 -22.29
C SER A 17 12.56 2.14 -21.27
N ASN A 18 12.71 3.31 -20.68
CA ASN A 18 13.60 3.58 -19.55
C ASN A 18 12.92 3.03 -18.26
N GLY A 19 12.76 1.71 -18.18
CA GLY A 19 12.32 1.01 -17.00
C GLY A 19 13.54 0.49 -16.22
N GLY A 20 14.32 1.39 -15.64
CA GLY A 20 15.25 1.00 -14.58
C GLY A 20 14.46 0.59 -13.33
N PRO A 21 14.99 -0.31 -12.46
CA PRO A 21 14.31 -0.69 -11.24
C PRO A 21 13.98 0.58 -10.45
N VAL A 22 12.71 0.70 -10.05
CA VAL A 22 12.26 1.77 -9.15
C VAL A 22 12.92 1.47 -7.80
N ARG A 23 14.10 2.04 -7.57
CA ARG A 23 14.73 2.01 -6.25
C ARG A 23 13.75 2.63 -5.27
N ALA A 24 13.64 2.02 -4.07
CA ALA A 24 12.90 2.61 -2.97
C ALA A 24 13.24 4.11 -2.89
N ALA A 25 12.27 4.96 -3.15
CA ALA A 25 12.53 6.37 -3.39
C ALA A 25 13.12 6.99 -2.12
N ASN A 26 14.24 7.70 -2.24
CA ASN A 26 14.78 8.51 -1.15
C ASN A 26 13.64 9.39 -0.59
N PRO A 27 13.41 9.45 0.73
CA PRO A 27 12.33 10.24 1.34
C PRO A 27 12.21 11.67 0.81
N THR A 28 13.34 12.31 0.48
CA THR A 28 13.37 13.66 -0.11
C THR A 28 12.76 13.68 -1.52
N HIS A 29 12.98 12.66 -2.33
CA HIS A 29 12.38 12.55 -3.66
C HIS A 29 10.90 12.22 -3.59
N GLU A 30 10.51 11.39 -2.64
CA GLU A 30 9.11 11.04 -2.38
C GLU A 30 8.32 12.26 -1.88
N LEU A 31 8.89 13.03 -0.94
CA LEU A 31 8.33 14.32 -0.51
C LEU A 31 8.08 15.26 -1.70
N ALA A 32 9.06 15.37 -2.58
CA ALA A 32 8.96 16.22 -3.77
C ALA A 32 7.86 15.73 -4.73
N ALA A 33 7.77 14.43 -4.96
CA ALA A 33 6.77 13.83 -5.81
C ALA A 33 5.36 13.96 -5.21
N PHE A 34 5.21 13.70 -3.91
CA PHE A 34 3.95 13.83 -3.19
C PHE A 34 3.40 15.26 -3.23
N LEU A 35 4.23 16.27 -2.91
CA LEU A 35 3.81 17.67 -2.94
C LEU A 35 3.37 18.10 -4.35
N ARG A 36 4.10 17.67 -5.39
CA ARG A 36 3.76 17.94 -6.78
C ARG A 36 2.42 17.31 -7.15
N ASP A 37 2.21 16.05 -6.83
CA ASP A 37 0.99 15.32 -7.12
C ASP A 37 -0.22 15.98 -6.45
N ARG A 38 -0.12 16.34 -5.17
CA ARG A 38 -1.21 17.02 -4.44
C ARG A 38 -1.52 18.41 -5.04
N ARG A 39 -0.51 19.16 -5.44
CA ARG A 39 -0.70 20.45 -6.15
C ARG A 39 -1.40 20.27 -7.50
N GLU A 40 -1.06 19.24 -8.25
CA GLU A 40 -1.61 18.97 -9.58
C GLU A 40 -3.06 18.46 -9.55
N ARG A 41 -3.49 17.85 -8.46
CA ARG A 41 -4.88 17.40 -8.26
C ARG A 41 -5.86 18.52 -7.92
N LEU A 42 -5.41 19.62 -7.33
CA LEU A 42 -6.27 20.71 -6.88
C LEU A 42 -6.57 21.71 -7.98
N MET A 43 -7.84 22.03 -8.18
CA MET A 43 -8.25 23.08 -9.09
C MET A 43 -8.37 24.42 -8.33
N PRO A 44 -7.97 25.56 -8.95
CA PRO A 44 -8.06 26.88 -8.32
C PRO A 44 -9.47 27.25 -7.87
N GLY A 45 -10.49 26.81 -8.64
CA GLY A 45 -11.90 27.01 -8.28
C GLY A 45 -12.28 26.40 -6.93
N ASP A 46 -11.66 25.27 -6.56
CA ASP A 46 -11.92 24.60 -5.29
C ASP A 46 -11.44 25.43 -4.09
N LEU A 47 -10.53 26.37 -4.33
CA LEU A 47 -9.93 27.24 -3.33
C LEU A 47 -10.46 28.68 -3.38
N GLY A 48 -11.46 28.96 -4.22
CA GLY A 48 -11.99 30.30 -4.40
C GLY A 48 -11.00 31.27 -5.07
N LEU A 49 -9.93 30.76 -5.68
CA LEU A 49 -8.96 31.59 -6.39
C LEU A 49 -9.56 32.11 -7.70
N PRO A 50 -9.35 33.39 -8.05
CA PRO A 50 -9.92 33.96 -9.26
C PRO A 50 -9.39 33.26 -10.50
N ALA A 51 -10.29 32.99 -11.46
CA ALA A 51 -9.90 32.48 -12.78
C ALA A 51 -9.04 33.51 -13.49
N ARG A 52 -7.72 33.29 -13.52
CA ARG A 52 -6.82 34.19 -14.30
C ARG A 52 -7.05 33.99 -15.81
N ARG A 53 -7.06 35.08 -16.56
CA ARG A 53 -7.37 35.14 -18.02
C ARG A 53 -6.39 34.38 -18.92
N GLN A 54 -5.26 33.90 -18.45
CA GLN A 54 -4.29 33.13 -19.25
C GLN A 54 -4.59 31.64 -19.24
N ALA A 55 -4.61 31.03 -20.43
CA ALA A 55 -4.75 29.60 -20.60
C ALA A 55 -3.71 28.82 -19.74
N ARG A 56 -4.17 27.87 -18.96
CA ARG A 56 -3.30 27.03 -18.12
C ARG A 56 -2.61 25.99 -18.99
N ARG A 57 -1.29 25.93 -18.94
CA ARG A 57 -0.47 24.91 -19.60
C ARG A 57 -0.27 23.65 -18.73
N THR A 58 -0.53 23.74 -17.44
CA THR A 58 -0.36 22.66 -16.46
C THR A 58 -1.67 22.43 -15.71
N PRO A 59 -2.05 21.17 -15.43
CA PRO A 59 -3.19 20.86 -14.59
C PRO A 59 -2.92 21.33 -13.16
N GLY A 60 -3.99 21.61 -12.41
CA GLY A 60 -3.93 21.93 -11.00
C GLY A 60 -3.44 23.34 -10.65
N LEU A 61 -2.99 23.49 -9.39
CA LEU A 61 -2.45 24.75 -8.89
C LEU A 61 -1.06 25.02 -9.45
N ARG A 62 -0.74 26.32 -9.63
CA ARG A 62 0.63 26.75 -9.92
C ARG A 62 1.45 26.80 -8.63
N ARG A 63 2.79 26.67 -8.74
CA ARG A 63 3.70 26.80 -7.59
C ARG A 63 3.59 28.12 -6.86
N GLU A 64 3.37 29.20 -7.63
CA GLU A 64 3.12 30.55 -7.10
C GLU A 64 1.82 30.64 -6.28
N GLU A 65 0.77 29.91 -6.67
CA GLU A 65 -0.51 29.86 -5.95
C GLU A 65 -0.36 29.08 -4.62
N VAL A 66 0.37 27.97 -4.63
CA VAL A 66 0.68 27.22 -3.39
C VAL A 66 1.59 28.03 -2.45
N ALA A 67 2.58 28.75 -3.02
CA ALA A 67 3.48 29.61 -2.25
C ALA A 67 2.72 30.71 -1.52
N GLU A 68 1.78 31.38 -2.22
CA GLU A 68 0.92 32.43 -1.65
C GLU A 68 0.03 31.86 -0.54
N LEU A 69 -0.62 30.71 -0.76
CA LEU A 69 -1.49 30.06 0.21
C LEU A 69 -0.73 29.56 1.46
N ALA A 70 0.50 29.09 1.29
CA ALA A 70 1.34 28.59 2.38
C ALA A 70 2.20 29.68 3.03
N GLY A 71 2.19 30.93 2.54
CA GLY A 71 2.99 32.01 3.09
C GLY A 71 4.51 31.83 2.91
N VAL A 72 4.95 31.14 1.85
CA VAL A 72 6.36 30.89 1.54
C VAL A 72 6.73 31.46 0.16
N SER A 73 8.03 31.51 -0.17
CA SER A 73 8.44 31.95 -1.49
C SER A 73 8.18 30.90 -2.59
N THR A 74 7.92 31.34 -3.82
CA THR A 74 7.79 30.43 -4.96
C THR A 74 9.05 29.60 -5.20
N ASP A 75 10.24 30.19 -4.98
CA ASP A 75 11.52 29.48 -5.07
C ASP A 75 11.62 28.35 -4.05
N TYR A 76 11.08 28.55 -2.84
CA TYR A 76 11.03 27.52 -1.81
C TYR A 76 10.19 26.31 -2.28
N ILE A 77 9.01 26.53 -2.87
CA ILE A 77 8.17 25.46 -3.43
C ILE A 77 8.91 24.74 -4.57
N VAL A 78 9.55 25.51 -5.49
CA VAL A 78 10.34 24.93 -6.58
C VAL A 78 11.43 23.98 -6.04
N ARG A 79 12.17 24.42 -5.04
CA ARG A 79 13.25 23.61 -4.42
C ARG A 79 12.73 22.38 -3.71
N LEU A 80 11.60 22.48 -3.01
CA LEU A 80 10.93 21.33 -2.38
C LEU A 80 10.52 20.30 -3.45
N GLU A 81 9.86 20.72 -4.52
CA GLU A 81 9.42 19.83 -5.59
C GLU A 81 10.55 19.29 -6.47
N GLN A 82 11.76 19.83 -6.33
CA GLN A 82 12.97 19.31 -6.96
C GLN A 82 13.76 18.35 -6.07
N GLY A 83 13.33 18.13 -4.82
CA GLY A 83 14.04 17.26 -3.89
C GLY A 83 15.43 17.80 -3.50
N ARG A 84 15.61 19.13 -3.47
CA ARG A 84 16.92 19.75 -3.21
C ARG A 84 17.24 19.89 -1.71
N GLY A 85 17.07 18.82 -0.93
CA GLY A 85 17.60 18.70 0.42
C GLY A 85 17.05 19.69 1.46
N LEU A 86 15.89 20.32 1.22
CA LEU A 86 15.24 21.18 2.19
C LEU A 86 14.55 20.34 3.26
N ARG A 87 14.74 20.71 4.52
CA ARG A 87 13.95 20.20 5.65
C ARG A 87 12.97 21.29 6.07
N PRO A 88 11.69 21.22 5.65
CA PRO A 88 10.67 22.16 6.05
C PRO A 88 10.47 22.13 7.58
N SER A 89 10.28 23.29 8.21
CA SER A 89 9.87 23.31 9.62
C SER A 89 8.43 22.82 9.78
N ALA A 90 8.05 22.44 11.01
CA ALA A 90 6.70 22.00 11.32
C ALA A 90 5.64 23.05 10.91
N ASP A 91 5.92 24.33 11.10
CA ASP A 91 5.01 25.42 10.71
C ASP A 91 4.82 25.50 9.20
N VAL A 92 5.89 25.28 8.43
CA VAL A 92 5.81 25.24 6.96
C VAL A 92 5.03 24.01 6.48
N LEU A 93 5.25 22.85 7.11
CA LEU A 93 4.48 21.63 6.79
C LEU A 93 3.00 21.80 7.09
N GLU A 94 2.67 22.47 8.20
CA GLU A 94 1.29 22.77 8.57
C GLU A 94 0.64 23.74 7.56
N ALA A 95 1.38 24.76 7.13
CA ALA A 95 0.92 25.69 6.12
C ALA A 95 0.70 25.02 4.75
N LEU A 96 1.64 24.14 4.34
CA LEU A 96 1.50 23.35 3.12
C LEU A 96 0.32 22.37 3.20
N SER A 97 0.11 21.72 4.35
CA SER A 97 -1.03 20.81 4.56
C SER A 97 -2.36 21.52 4.36
N LYS A 98 -2.48 22.75 4.87
CA LYS A 98 -3.68 23.58 4.67
C LYS A 98 -3.81 24.06 3.23
N ALA A 99 -2.73 24.56 2.63
CA ALA A 99 -2.71 25.06 1.25
C ALA A 99 -3.08 23.98 0.23
N LEU A 100 -2.65 22.73 0.48
CA LEU A 100 -2.90 21.57 -0.37
C LEU A 100 -4.14 20.77 0.05
N ARG A 101 -4.89 21.21 1.07
CA ARG A 101 -6.08 20.52 1.60
C ARG A 101 -5.85 19.06 1.91
N LEU A 102 -4.70 18.75 2.51
CA LEU A 102 -4.37 17.38 2.88
C LEU A 102 -5.32 16.88 3.96
N ASP A 103 -5.78 15.64 3.82
CA ASP A 103 -6.49 14.95 4.87
C ASP A 103 -5.56 14.54 6.03
N THR A 104 -6.11 13.88 7.05
CA THR A 104 -5.34 13.47 8.24
C THR A 104 -4.20 12.51 7.91
N ASP A 105 -4.44 11.55 7.02
CA ASP A 105 -3.45 10.54 6.64
C ASP A 105 -2.36 11.15 5.77
N GLU A 106 -2.73 11.97 4.80
CA GLU A 106 -1.83 12.71 3.92
C GLU A 106 -0.95 13.70 4.70
N ARG A 107 -1.54 14.40 5.69
CA ARG A 107 -0.80 15.29 6.58
C ARG A 107 0.22 14.51 7.42
N ALA A 108 -0.20 13.38 8.02
CA ALA A 108 0.70 12.53 8.78
C ALA A 108 1.88 12.07 7.90
N TYR A 109 1.59 11.60 6.70
CA TYR A 109 2.58 11.17 5.72
C TYR A 109 3.57 12.29 5.34
N LEU A 110 3.07 13.52 5.12
CA LEU A 110 3.92 14.68 4.83
C LEU A 110 4.94 14.93 5.95
N PHE A 111 4.49 14.85 7.22
CA PHE A 111 5.34 15.03 8.38
C PHE A 111 6.35 13.89 8.54
N ASP A 112 5.97 12.66 8.27
CA ASP A 112 6.85 11.49 8.31
C ASP A 112 7.95 11.59 7.24
N LEU A 113 7.61 11.92 5.99
CA LEU A 113 8.57 12.15 4.91
C LEU A 113 9.57 13.28 5.22
N ALA A 114 9.11 14.33 5.88
CA ALA A 114 9.96 15.43 6.30
C ALA A 114 10.78 15.12 7.58
N GLN A 115 10.61 13.91 8.17
CA GLN A 115 11.26 13.50 9.42
C GLN A 115 11.02 14.48 10.58
N GLN A 116 9.82 15.07 10.63
CA GLN A 116 9.42 16.00 11.69
C GLN A 116 8.62 15.33 12.82
N ARG A 117 8.23 14.05 12.64
CA ARG A 117 7.75 13.23 13.76
C ARG A 117 8.92 12.83 14.65
N LEU A 118 8.68 12.82 15.95
CA LEU A 118 9.58 12.13 16.88
C LEU A 118 9.68 10.67 16.41
N PRO A 119 10.89 10.14 16.17
CA PRO A 119 11.04 8.73 15.86
C PRO A 119 10.32 7.96 16.96
N ASN A 120 9.43 7.04 16.59
CA ASN A 120 8.94 6.06 17.55
C ASN A 120 10.18 5.43 18.19
N ALA A 121 10.30 5.53 19.51
CA ALA A 121 11.53 5.30 20.29
C ALA A 121 11.94 3.80 20.36
N GLY A 122 11.70 3.01 19.33
CA GLY A 122 12.08 1.61 19.24
C GLY A 122 12.14 1.12 17.79
N LYS A 123 12.95 0.11 17.53
CA LYS A 123 12.87 -0.64 16.29
C LYS A 123 11.49 -1.32 16.24
N PRO A 124 10.78 -1.25 15.08
CA PRO A 124 9.51 -1.94 14.93
C PRO A 124 9.63 -3.41 15.30
N SER A 125 8.75 -3.91 16.14
CA SER A 125 8.80 -5.31 16.56
C SER A 125 8.36 -6.22 15.43
N THR A 126 9.20 -7.18 15.07
CA THR A 126 8.90 -8.26 14.12
C THR A 126 8.49 -9.55 14.83
N VAL A 127 8.48 -9.54 16.15
CA VAL A 127 8.07 -10.66 16.98
C VAL A 127 6.68 -10.33 17.55
N PRO A 128 5.73 -11.28 17.55
CA PRO A 128 4.41 -11.02 18.11
C PRO A 128 4.52 -10.69 19.61
N ALA A 129 3.88 -9.62 20.05
CA ALA A 129 3.70 -9.36 21.47
C ALA A 129 2.88 -10.51 22.08
N PRO A 130 3.38 -11.21 23.13
CA PRO A 130 2.74 -12.43 23.63
C PRO A 130 1.26 -12.25 23.97
N ALA A 131 0.89 -11.13 24.58
CA ALA A 131 -0.50 -10.83 24.92
C ALA A 131 -1.39 -10.68 23.70
N LEU A 132 -0.87 -10.11 22.60
CA LEU A 132 -1.61 -9.96 21.35
C LEU A 132 -1.76 -11.28 20.60
N ALA A 133 -0.72 -12.12 20.62
CA ALA A 133 -0.80 -13.46 20.05
C ALA A 133 -1.84 -14.33 20.76
N MET A 134 -1.90 -14.26 22.10
CA MET A 134 -2.95 -14.93 22.89
C MET A 134 -4.33 -14.39 22.55
N LEU A 135 -4.49 -13.07 22.48
CA LEU A 135 -5.76 -12.43 22.13
C LEU A 135 -6.27 -12.88 20.75
N VAL A 136 -5.38 -12.97 19.76
CA VAL A 136 -5.75 -13.49 18.42
C VAL A 136 -6.31 -14.91 18.51
N HIS A 137 -5.71 -15.77 19.34
CA HIS A 137 -6.22 -17.13 19.57
C HIS A 137 -7.59 -17.12 20.27
N ASP A 138 -7.77 -16.29 21.28
CA ASP A 138 -9.00 -16.19 22.08
C ASP A 138 -10.17 -15.55 21.32
N LEU A 139 -9.91 -14.91 20.18
CA LEU A 139 -10.95 -14.35 19.31
C LEU A 139 -11.76 -15.40 18.55
N SER A 140 -11.39 -16.70 18.59
CA SER A 140 -12.22 -17.78 18.03
C SER A 140 -13.68 -17.66 18.54
N PRO A 141 -14.70 -17.81 17.67
CA PRO A 141 -14.64 -18.32 16.28
C PRO A 141 -14.45 -17.25 15.19
N LEU A 142 -14.08 -16.03 15.51
CA LEU A 142 -13.85 -15.01 14.52
C LEU A 142 -12.47 -15.20 13.87
N PRO A 143 -12.36 -15.23 12.52
CA PRO A 143 -11.06 -15.22 11.87
C PRO A 143 -10.25 -14.00 12.28
N ALA A 144 -9.08 -14.21 12.89
CA ALA A 144 -8.23 -13.13 13.40
C ALA A 144 -6.75 -13.42 13.12
N MET A 145 -5.99 -12.35 12.86
CA MET A 145 -4.53 -12.40 12.72
C MET A 145 -3.88 -11.14 13.27
N LEU A 146 -2.62 -11.27 13.67
CA LEU A 146 -1.74 -10.18 14.05
C LEU A 146 -0.77 -9.92 12.90
N VAL A 147 -0.69 -8.69 12.44
CA VAL A 147 0.26 -8.26 11.43
C VAL A 147 1.08 -7.08 11.93
N ASN A 148 2.30 -6.91 11.40
CA ASN A 148 3.09 -5.71 11.67
C ASN A 148 2.87 -4.63 10.59
N HIS A 149 3.59 -3.50 10.71
CA HIS A 149 3.56 -2.38 9.76
C HIS A 149 4.01 -2.75 8.33
N ARG A 150 4.75 -3.86 8.15
CA ARG A 150 5.15 -4.41 6.84
C ARG A 150 4.12 -5.38 6.26
N TYR A 151 3.02 -5.65 6.98
CA TYR A 151 2.06 -6.70 6.67
C TYR A 151 2.56 -8.14 6.88
N ASP A 152 3.70 -8.34 7.61
CA ASP A 152 4.12 -9.67 8.01
C ASP A 152 3.11 -10.24 9.00
N ILE A 153 2.68 -11.48 8.78
CA ILE A 153 1.72 -12.20 9.62
C ILE A 153 2.50 -12.81 10.79
N LEU A 154 2.29 -12.27 11.97
CA LEU A 154 3.03 -12.64 13.18
C LEU A 154 2.32 -13.72 13.99
N ALA A 155 0.99 -13.71 14.00
CA ALA A 155 0.15 -14.73 14.66
C ALA A 155 -1.21 -14.79 13.96
N TRP A 156 -1.88 -15.93 14.07
CA TRP A 156 -3.21 -16.16 13.51
C TRP A 156 -3.93 -17.25 14.28
N ASN A 157 -5.27 -17.26 14.18
CA ASN A 157 -6.07 -18.37 14.66
C ASN A 157 -6.45 -19.33 13.53
N ARG A 158 -7.00 -20.48 13.92
CA ARG A 158 -7.40 -21.55 12.99
C ARG A 158 -8.41 -21.06 11.96
N GLU A 159 -9.34 -20.22 12.35
CA GLU A 159 -10.40 -19.69 11.50
C GLU A 159 -9.83 -18.83 10.38
N MET A 160 -8.83 -17.99 10.67
CA MET A 160 -8.13 -17.18 9.68
C MET A 160 -7.34 -18.05 8.69
N ALA A 161 -6.64 -19.09 9.20
CA ALA A 161 -5.92 -20.02 8.36
C ALA A 161 -6.87 -20.80 7.42
N ARG A 162 -8.05 -21.19 7.89
CA ARG A 162 -9.07 -21.86 7.07
C ARG A 162 -9.70 -20.94 6.03
N LEU A 163 -9.87 -19.67 6.38
CA LEU A 163 -10.46 -18.69 5.47
C LEU A 163 -9.49 -18.28 4.36
N ILE A 164 -8.21 -18.09 4.66
CA ILE A 164 -7.23 -17.57 3.68
C ILE A 164 -6.36 -18.70 3.14
N ILE A 165 -5.44 -19.20 3.93
CA ILE A 165 -4.47 -20.25 3.59
C ILE A 165 -3.83 -20.76 4.87
N ASP A 166 -3.35 -22.00 4.88
CA ASP A 166 -2.53 -22.50 6.00
C ASP A 166 -1.17 -21.80 5.99
N PHE A 167 -1.02 -20.80 6.86
CA PHE A 167 0.20 -20.01 6.95
C PHE A 167 1.41 -20.84 7.42
N ASP A 168 1.20 -21.99 8.08
CA ASP A 168 2.28 -22.88 8.49
C ASP A 168 2.97 -23.56 7.31
N THR A 169 2.27 -23.73 6.20
CA THR A 169 2.82 -24.29 4.96
C THR A 169 3.72 -23.29 4.21
N LEU A 170 3.64 -22.00 4.54
CA LEU A 170 4.40 -20.96 3.88
C LEU A 170 5.78 -20.76 4.53
N PRO A 171 6.83 -20.52 3.72
CA PRO A 171 8.09 -20.01 4.24
C PRO A 171 7.87 -18.72 5.04
N PRO A 172 8.58 -18.49 6.16
CA PRO A 172 8.36 -17.31 7.01
C PRO A 172 8.40 -15.98 6.25
N ARG A 173 9.27 -15.84 5.25
CA ARG A 173 9.37 -14.63 4.41
C ARG A 173 8.13 -14.36 3.54
N HIS A 174 7.32 -15.39 3.27
CA HIS A 174 6.09 -15.30 2.48
C HIS A 174 4.83 -15.18 3.35
N ARG A 175 4.96 -15.25 4.67
CA ARG A 175 3.88 -14.99 5.62
C ARG A 175 3.62 -13.49 5.71
N ASN A 176 3.22 -12.91 4.60
CA ASN A 176 2.96 -11.48 4.45
C ASN A 176 1.70 -11.29 3.59
N THR A 177 0.73 -10.52 4.08
CA THR A 177 -0.57 -10.41 3.41
C THR A 177 -0.48 -9.70 2.06
N MET A 178 0.43 -8.73 1.91
CA MET A 178 0.65 -8.05 0.62
C MET A 178 1.37 -8.98 -0.36
N TRP A 179 2.35 -9.76 0.12
CA TRP A 179 3.02 -10.78 -0.69
C TRP A 179 2.01 -11.82 -1.19
N LEU A 180 1.14 -12.33 -0.33
CA LEU A 180 0.07 -13.25 -0.71
C LEU A 180 -0.84 -12.64 -1.76
N CYS A 181 -1.24 -11.40 -1.59
CA CYS A 181 -2.12 -10.72 -2.53
C CYS A 181 -1.45 -10.48 -3.90
N LEU A 182 -0.17 -10.12 -3.95
CA LEU A 182 0.53 -9.72 -5.16
C LEU A 182 1.21 -10.89 -5.88
N MET A 183 1.86 -11.79 -5.12
CA MET A 183 2.82 -12.75 -5.63
C MET A 183 2.32 -14.20 -5.61
N GLU A 184 1.37 -14.55 -4.71
CA GLU A 184 0.87 -15.92 -4.61
C GLU A 184 -0.20 -16.22 -5.68
N PRO A 185 0.09 -17.14 -6.65
CA PRO A 185 -0.82 -17.39 -7.76
C PRO A 185 -2.20 -17.91 -7.35
N SER A 186 -2.28 -18.72 -6.28
CA SER A 186 -3.53 -19.28 -5.78
C SER A 186 -4.47 -18.22 -5.18
N MET A 187 -3.94 -17.05 -4.83
CA MET A 187 -4.70 -15.93 -4.27
C MET A 187 -5.20 -14.95 -5.33
N ARG A 188 -4.87 -15.18 -6.61
CA ARG A 188 -5.21 -14.24 -7.69
C ARG A 188 -6.71 -14.00 -7.82
N ASP A 189 -7.50 -15.07 -7.77
CA ASP A 189 -8.96 -15.03 -7.90
C ASP A 189 -9.69 -15.03 -6.56
N PHE A 190 -8.94 -15.08 -5.46
CA PHE A 190 -9.50 -15.11 -4.12
C PHE A 190 -10.18 -13.80 -3.73
N TYR A 191 -9.56 -12.66 -4.04
CA TYR A 191 -10.12 -11.34 -3.79
C TYR A 191 -10.96 -10.88 -4.99
N VAL A 192 -12.28 -10.78 -4.83
CA VAL A 192 -13.18 -10.34 -5.91
C VAL A 192 -12.88 -8.91 -6.36
N GLU A 193 -12.54 -8.03 -5.42
CA GLU A 193 -12.17 -6.63 -5.69
C GLU A 193 -10.65 -6.44 -5.53
N ARG A 194 -9.87 -7.31 -6.17
CA ARG A 194 -8.42 -7.38 -6.02
C ARG A 194 -7.72 -6.04 -6.24
N GLU A 195 -8.06 -5.32 -7.32
CA GLU A 195 -7.44 -4.02 -7.64
C GLU A 195 -7.62 -3.00 -6.51
N ARG A 196 -8.83 -2.92 -5.94
CA ARG A 196 -9.12 -2.04 -4.80
C ARG A 196 -8.28 -2.41 -3.58
N ILE A 197 -8.21 -3.72 -3.25
CA ILE A 197 -7.47 -4.22 -2.09
C ILE A 197 -5.97 -3.95 -2.24
N ILE A 198 -5.41 -4.16 -3.43
CA ILE A 198 -4.00 -3.86 -3.72
C ILE A 198 -3.74 -2.37 -3.55
N ARG A 199 -4.56 -1.51 -4.14
CA ARG A 199 -4.40 -0.05 -4.05
C ARG A 199 -4.48 0.44 -2.60
N GLU A 200 -5.45 -0.04 -1.82
CA GLU A 200 -5.61 0.30 -0.40
C GLU A 200 -4.40 -0.17 0.43
N GLY A 201 -3.93 -1.41 0.21
CA GLY A 201 -2.77 -1.95 0.91
C GLY A 201 -1.47 -1.21 0.56
N ILE A 202 -1.30 -0.82 -0.71
CA ILE A 202 -0.14 -0.03 -1.15
C ILE A 202 -0.15 1.38 -0.54
N ALA A 203 -1.32 2.01 -0.44
CA ALA A 203 -1.44 3.33 0.18
C ALA A 203 -1.06 3.30 1.67
N ASP A 204 -1.45 2.25 2.41
CA ASP A 204 -1.06 2.05 3.81
C ASP A 204 0.43 1.64 3.93
N LEU A 205 0.94 0.78 3.05
CA LEU A 205 2.36 0.39 3.03
C LEU A 205 3.28 1.60 2.77
N ARG A 206 2.83 2.54 1.94
CA ARG A 206 3.53 3.80 1.70
C ARG A 206 3.61 4.65 2.98
N ALA A 207 2.51 4.76 3.73
CA ALA A 207 2.49 5.45 5.01
C ALA A 207 3.46 4.79 6.01
N ALA A 208 3.46 3.45 6.10
CA ALA A 208 4.37 2.71 6.93
C ALA A 208 5.85 2.93 6.54
N TRP A 209 6.16 2.94 5.25
CA TRP A 209 7.52 3.20 4.76
C TRP A 209 8.03 4.60 5.13
N ALA A 210 7.18 5.62 5.04
CA ALA A 210 7.55 6.98 5.46
C ALA A 210 7.75 7.09 6.98
N ALA A 211 6.95 6.36 7.77
CA ALA A 211 7.05 6.32 9.22
C ALA A 211 8.29 5.55 9.73
N HIS A 212 8.83 4.62 8.92
CA HIS A 212 9.95 3.75 9.27
C HIS A 212 11.11 3.82 8.25
N PRO A 213 11.75 4.99 8.04
CA PRO A 213 12.74 5.20 6.98
C PRO A 213 14.00 4.34 7.15
N GLU A 214 14.28 3.86 8.36
CA GLU A 214 15.44 3.01 8.68
C GLU A 214 15.14 1.51 8.52
N ASP A 215 13.91 1.15 8.13
CA ASP A 215 13.50 -0.23 7.95
C ASP A 215 13.91 -0.77 6.57
N GLN A 216 15.13 -1.32 6.51
CA GLN A 216 15.66 -1.86 5.26
C GLN A 216 14.85 -3.06 4.76
N VAL A 217 14.29 -3.88 5.65
CA VAL A 217 13.47 -5.04 5.23
C VAL A 217 12.19 -4.58 4.55
N LEU A 218 11.57 -3.48 5.04
CA LEU A 218 10.42 -2.88 4.37
C LEU A 218 10.79 -2.31 3.00
N SER A 219 11.95 -1.66 2.90
CA SER A 219 12.45 -1.13 1.64
C SER A 219 12.73 -2.23 0.62
N ASP A 220 13.38 -3.33 1.04
CA ASP A 220 13.66 -4.48 0.19
C ASP A 220 12.35 -5.17 -0.28
N LEU A 221 11.34 -5.25 0.58
CA LEU A 221 10.01 -5.79 0.26
C LEU A 221 9.30 -4.93 -0.80
N ILE A 222 9.37 -3.61 -0.67
CA ILE A 222 8.81 -2.68 -1.66
C ILE A 222 9.54 -2.84 -3.00
N ASP A 223 10.87 -2.96 -2.99
CA ASP A 223 11.66 -3.20 -4.20
C ASP A 223 11.28 -4.52 -4.89
N GLU A 224 11.05 -5.60 -4.12
CA GLU A 224 10.53 -6.87 -4.65
C GLU A 224 9.16 -6.68 -5.32
N PHE A 225 8.24 -5.96 -4.67
CA PHE A 225 6.90 -5.72 -5.20
C PHE A 225 6.88 -4.86 -6.45
N THR A 226 7.87 -3.99 -6.67
CA THR A 226 7.96 -3.17 -7.90
C THR A 226 8.14 -4.01 -9.17
N GLY A 227 8.54 -5.28 -9.05
CA GLY A 227 8.51 -6.26 -10.13
C GLY A 227 7.10 -6.60 -10.63
N SER A 228 6.05 -6.34 -9.83
CA SER A 228 4.66 -6.47 -10.23
C SER A 228 4.17 -5.19 -10.92
N ALA A 229 3.58 -5.31 -12.13
CA ALA A 229 3.03 -4.17 -12.84
C ALA A 229 1.86 -3.52 -12.06
N GLU A 230 1.04 -4.33 -11.37
CA GLU A 230 -0.08 -3.85 -10.54
C GLU A 230 0.43 -2.98 -9.39
N PHE A 231 1.51 -3.44 -8.72
CA PHE A 231 2.14 -2.67 -7.65
C PHE A 231 2.76 -1.37 -8.18
N ALA A 232 3.59 -1.45 -9.23
CA ALA A 232 4.28 -0.29 -9.79
C ALA A 232 3.30 0.81 -10.24
N GLN A 233 2.18 0.42 -10.84
CA GLN A 233 1.14 1.37 -11.26
C GLN A 233 0.47 2.06 -10.07
N ALA A 234 0.07 1.30 -9.03
CA ALA A 234 -0.56 1.86 -7.84
C ALA A 234 0.43 2.67 -6.98
N TRP A 235 1.69 2.23 -6.91
CA TRP A 235 2.76 2.99 -6.24
C TRP A 235 3.00 4.35 -6.91
N ALA A 236 2.92 4.46 -8.23
CA ALA A 236 3.09 5.70 -8.96
C ALA A 236 1.96 6.73 -8.74
N GLN A 237 0.84 6.34 -8.17
CA GLN A 237 -0.30 7.22 -7.89
C GLN A 237 -0.12 8.07 -6.63
N HIS A 238 0.89 7.80 -5.80
CA HIS A 238 1.15 8.51 -4.54
C HIS A 238 -0.05 8.60 -3.58
N ASP A 239 -1.00 7.66 -3.68
CA ASP A 239 -2.11 7.59 -2.75
C ASP A 239 -1.61 7.20 -1.36
N VAL A 240 -2.15 7.88 -0.34
CA VAL A 240 -1.89 7.61 1.07
C VAL A 240 -3.23 7.47 1.75
N LYS A 241 -3.45 6.35 2.41
CA LYS A 241 -4.67 6.12 3.18
C LYS A 241 -4.45 4.97 4.16
N VAL A 242 -4.92 5.14 5.38
CA VAL A 242 -4.95 4.09 6.38
C VAL A 242 -6.38 3.60 6.52
N ASN A 243 -6.64 2.33 6.19
CA ASN A 243 -7.97 1.73 6.25
C ASN A 243 -8.10 0.89 7.52
N GLY A 244 -8.86 1.38 8.50
CA GLY A 244 -9.15 0.66 9.74
C GLY A 244 -10.33 -0.31 9.66
N ARG A 245 -11.20 -0.18 8.66
CA ARG A 245 -12.39 -1.03 8.47
C ARG A 245 -12.88 -1.04 7.03
N GLY A 246 -13.62 -2.07 6.67
CA GLY A 246 -14.24 -2.17 5.35
C GLY A 246 -14.83 -3.55 5.09
N ALA A 247 -15.34 -3.75 3.89
CA ALA A 247 -15.83 -5.03 3.42
C ALA A 247 -14.87 -5.63 2.39
N LYS A 248 -14.67 -6.96 2.45
CA LYS A 248 -13.89 -7.73 1.49
C LYS A 248 -14.73 -8.88 0.95
N PRO A 249 -15.21 -8.79 -0.28
CA PRO A 249 -15.80 -9.94 -0.96
C PRO A 249 -14.69 -10.90 -1.40
N LEU A 250 -14.80 -12.15 -0.95
CA LEU A 250 -13.85 -13.23 -1.18
C LEU A 250 -14.49 -14.32 -2.02
N ARG A 251 -13.71 -15.05 -2.79
CA ARG A 251 -14.10 -16.27 -3.50
C ARG A 251 -13.31 -17.45 -2.94
N HIS A 252 -13.91 -18.11 -1.97
CA HIS A 252 -13.27 -19.25 -1.31
C HIS A 252 -13.49 -20.54 -2.11
N PRO A 253 -12.47 -21.38 -2.37
CA PRO A 253 -12.59 -22.56 -3.22
C PRO A 253 -13.58 -23.61 -2.71
N LEU A 254 -13.76 -23.76 -1.39
CA LEU A 254 -14.63 -24.77 -0.78
C LEU A 254 -16.06 -24.28 -0.55
N VAL A 255 -16.25 -23.00 -0.21
CA VAL A 255 -17.57 -22.48 0.18
C VAL A 255 -18.10 -21.39 -0.75
N GLY A 256 -17.37 -21.07 -1.81
CA GLY A 256 -17.77 -20.08 -2.81
C GLY A 256 -17.60 -18.64 -2.34
N ARG A 257 -18.58 -17.78 -2.64
CA ARG A 257 -18.53 -16.37 -2.29
C ARG A 257 -18.79 -16.15 -0.79
N VAL A 258 -17.88 -15.42 -0.15
CA VAL A 258 -17.99 -15.00 1.25
C VAL A 258 -17.69 -13.50 1.32
N VAL A 259 -18.53 -12.73 1.96
CA VAL A 259 -18.26 -11.31 2.22
C VAL A 259 -17.94 -11.14 3.69
N VAL A 260 -16.76 -10.61 3.98
CA VAL A 260 -16.34 -10.32 5.35
C VAL A 260 -16.20 -8.82 5.57
N ASN A 261 -16.65 -8.34 6.72
CA ASN A 261 -16.28 -7.03 7.25
C ASN A 261 -15.01 -7.18 8.07
N TYR A 262 -14.02 -6.34 7.84
CA TYR A 262 -12.80 -6.32 8.63
C TYR A 262 -12.73 -5.10 9.54
N GLU A 263 -12.15 -5.31 10.73
CA GLU A 263 -11.75 -4.26 11.66
C GLU A 263 -10.26 -4.41 11.95
N VAL A 264 -9.55 -3.28 12.00
CA VAL A 264 -8.13 -3.22 12.36
C VAL A 264 -8.00 -2.51 13.69
N LEU A 265 -7.46 -3.20 14.69
CA LEU A 265 -7.22 -2.65 16.02
C LEU A 265 -5.71 -2.41 16.19
N MET A 266 -5.35 -1.21 16.61
CA MET A 266 -3.96 -0.82 16.90
C MET A 266 -3.76 -0.77 18.41
N PRO A 267 -2.94 -1.66 18.99
CA PRO A 267 -2.60 -1.61 20.41
C PRO A 267 -1.75 -0.39 20.75
N LEU A 268 -2.03 0.25 21.89
CA LEU A 268 -1.31 1.47 22.29
C LEU A 268 0.17 1.21 22.65
N GLN A 269 0.48 0.04 23.19
CA GLN A 269 1.84 -0.33 23.60
C GLN A 269 2.69 -0.85 22.44
N ASP A 270 2.04 -1.38 21.40
CA ASP A 270 2.68 -1.98 20.23
C ASP A 270 2.09 -1.36 18.94
N PRO A 271 2.29 -0.07 18.69
CA PRO A 271 1.61 0.66 17.60
C PRO A 271 1.99 0.18 16.19
N ASP A 272 3.09 -0.57 16.07
CA ASP A 272 3.53 -1.18 14.82
C ASP A 272 2.89 -2.56 14.57
N GLN A 273 2.11 -3.07 15.52
CA GLN A 273 1.34 -4.30 15.38
C GLN A 273 -0.16 -3.99 15.28
N ARG A 274 -0.88 -4.78 14.51
CA ARG A 274 -2.30 -4.58 14.23
C ARG A 274 -3.01 -5.92 14.31
N ILE A 275 -4.11 -5.97 15.05
CA ILE A 275 -5.01 -7.14 15.03
C ILE A 275 -6.05 -6.89 13.94
N VAL A 276 -6.12 -7.80 12.97
CA VAL A 276 -7.12 -7.80 11.91
C VAL A 276 -8.15 -8.88 12.21
N ILE A 277 -9.41 -8.48 12.35
CA ILE A 277 -10.52 -9.36 12.68
C ILE A 277 -11.51 -9.36 11.53
N TYR A 278 -11.98 -10.52 11.12
CA TYR A 278 -13.03 -10.66 10.11
C TYR A 278 -14.33 -11.12 10.73
N ARG A 279 -15.43 -10.53 10.28
CA ARG A 279 -16.80 -10.94 10.62
C ARG A 279 -17.60 -11.12 9.34
N ALA A 280 -18.52 -12.08 9.31
CA ALA A 280 -19.43 -12.20 8.20
C ALA A 280 -20.22 -10.89 7.99
N ALA A 281 -20.40 -10.49 6.73
CA ALA A 281 -21.19 -9.31 6.40
C ALA A 281 -22.69 -9.61 6.35
N ASP A 282 -23.07 -10.87 6.15
CA ASP A 282 -24.44 -11.35 6.01
C ASP A 282 -24.58 -12.80 6.51
N ALA A 283 -25.82 -13.30 6.58
CA ALA A 283 -26.14 -14.64 7.09
C ALA A 283 -25.54 -15.77 6.20
N ASP A 284 -25.51 -15.58 4.89
CA ASP A 284 -24.97 -16.57 3.96
C ASP A 284 -23.46 -16.69 4.16
N SER A 285 -22.77 -15.56 4.33
CA SER A 285 -21.34 -15.51 4.65
C SER A 285 -21.05 -16.11 6.02
N GLN A 286 -21.93 -15.91 7.03
CA GLN A 286 -21.79 -16.57 8.33
C GLN A 286 -21.91 -18.08 8.21
N THR A 287 -22.90 -18.57 7.48
CA THR A 287 -23.05 -20.02 7.21
C THR A 287 -21.81 -20.60 6.52
N ALA A 288 -21.21 -19.86 5.58
CA ALA A 288 -19.99 -20.26 4.92
C ALA A 288 -18.79 -20.33 5.88
N LEU A 289 -18.62 -19.35 6.78
CA LEU A 289 -17.58 -19.36 7.81
C LEU A 289 -17.78 -20.52 8.81
N ASP A 290 -19.02 -20.79 9.25
CA ASP A 290 -19.34 -21.90 10.15
C ASP A 290 -18.99 -23.25 9.50
N ARG A 291 -19.26 -23.42 8.20
CA ARG A 291 -18.85 -24.62 7.46
C ARG A 291 -17.35 -24.78 7.40
N LEU A 292 -16.59 -23.70 7.18
CA LEU A 292 -15.13 -23.75 7.21
C LEU A 292 -14.60 -24.10 8.60
N ALA A 293 -15.20 -23.58 9.66
CA ALA A 293 -14.82 -23.86 11.02
C ALA A 293 -15.09 -25.32 11.42
N ALA A 294 -16.19 -25.89 10.95
CA ALA A 294 -16.62 -27.27 11.26
C ALA A 294 -15.87 -28.34 10.44
N ASP A 295 -15.18 -27.96 9.36
CA ASP A 295 -14.50 -28.92 8.49
C ASP A 295 -13.35 -29.61 9.25
N PRO A 296 -13.38 -30.96 9.43
CA PRO A 296 -12.32 -31.70 10.09
C PRO A 296 -11.07 -31.90 9.23
N ALA A 297 -11.17 -31.62 7.91
CA ALA A 297 -10.06 -31.81 6.97
C ALA A 297 -8.83 -30.99 7.40
N PRO A 298 -7.60 -31.49 7.16
CA PRO A 298 -6.40 -30.69 7.36
C PRO A 298 -6.49 -29.41 6.53
N LEU A 299 -5.86 -28.34 6.97
CA LEU A 299 -5.81 -27.07 6.24
C LEU A 299 -5.27 -27.36 4.82
N VAL A 300 -5.96 -26.83 3.80
CA VAL A 300 -5.61 -27.12 2.40
C VAL A 300 -4.37 -26.32 2.04
N ASP A 301 -3.30 -27.02 1.66
CA ASP A 301 -2.13 -26.40 1.03
C ASP A 301 -2.52 -25.91 -0.38
N ARG A 302 -2.73 -24.61 -0.52
CA ARG A 302 -3.05 -23.97 -1.80
C ARG A 302 -1.82 -23.68 -2.65
N THR A 303 -0.63 -23.86 -2.08
CA THR A 303 0.64 -23.61 -2.78
C THR A 303 1.03 -24.76 -3.73
N SER A 304 0.42 -25.93 -3.59
CA SER A 304 0.65 -27.06 -4.49
C SER A 304 -0.13 -26.88 -5.79
N PRO A 305 0.51 -26.88 -6.97
CA PRO A 305 -0.18 -26.86 -8.27
C PRO A 305 -1.07 -28.11 -8.39
N GLY A 306 -2.36 -27.91 -8.60
CA GLY A 306 -3.43 -28.88 -8.55
C GLY A 306 -3.11 -30.22 -9.21
N LEU A 307 -3.21 -31.28 -8.43
CA LEU A 307 -3.51 -32.60 -8.91
C LEU A 307 -4.98 -32.59 -9.35
N THR A 308 -5.19 -32.43 -10.66
CA THR A 308 -6.48 -32.72 -11.29
C THR A 308 -6.82 -34.17 -10.98
N PRO A 309 -7.99 -34.52 -10.42
CA PRO A 309 -8.40 -35.90 -10.32
C PRO A 309 -8.62 -36.41 -11.76
N GLN A 310 -7.80 -37.37 -12.18
CA GLN A 310 -8.07 -38.15 -13.37
C GLN A 310 -9.24 -39.09 -13.04
N SER A 311 -10.31 -38.90 -13.81
CA SER A 311 -11.50 -39.77 -13.87
C SER A 311 -11.15 -41.11 -14.47
#